data_236bac15243421dddbda025364525a37
#
_entry.id   236bac15243421dddbda025364525a37
#
_cell.length_a   1.000
_cell.length_b   1.000
_cell.length_c   1.000
_cell.angle_alpha   90.00
_cell.angle_beta   90.00
_cell.angle_gamma   90.00
#
_symmetry.space_group_name_H-M   'P 1'
#
loop_
_entity.id
_entity.type
_entity.pdbx_description
1 polymer ?
#
loop_
_entity_poly.entity_id
_entity_poly.type
_entity_poly.pdbx_seq_one_letter_code
_entity_poly.pdbx_strand_id
1 'polypeptide(L)'
;MPKPSLLSLLCTLSLVSTPLAAAELQPKQLAGPPEEFAQMRAPDPAESAILSKSALLPVELTPAGKSARWQGTLPVENGHLRFMVLAGDQPWEAAVTAPRVAGARAAAVAPQLQAQRTLLGSAESGTSGMRYAVESAQNGNWALTLQSAAPVAQRGYVLMEGDARTQLASYPRHRRQQVGQSLTLNALLSGNDAAGASLLAAQAGQIETASLRVIDPQGGIRTLPMADDGQHDDGAAGDGVYGGTFQPTAEGTWIAQVIVRGRDQTGQPFVRTSEHVLPVLDTSLRLLGNALSARAADGTRLSIALPIAARGKAPSHYRVFGQVWGTDAKGKDVPVAWIGG
;
A
#
# COMPACT_ATOMS: atom_id res chain seq x y z
N MET A 1 58.60 67.60 18.76
CA MET A 1 58.27 66.16 18.91
C MET A 1 57.27 65.78 17.81
N PRO A 2 57.67 65.09 16.76
CA PRO A 2 56.77 64.67 15.70
C PRO A 2 56.23 63.25 15.99
N LYS A 3 54.93 63.06 15.73
CA LYS A 3 54.23 61.79 15.78
C LYS A 3 54.56 60.95 14.54
N PRO A 4 54.74 59.63 14.68
CA PRO A 4 54.86 58.73 13.51
C PRO A 4 53.51 58.46 12.89
N SER A 5 53.41 58.54 11.58
CA SER A 5 52.31 58.11 10.75
C SER A 5 52.34 56.63 10.55
N LEU A 6 51.23 55.91 10.89
CA LEU A 6 50.99 54.54 10.58
C LEU A 6 50.63 54.34 9.10
N LEU A 7 51.52 53.75 8.38
CA LEU A 7 51.28 53.29 7.00
C LEU A 7 50.47 51.99 7.03
N SER A 8 49.20 52.08 6.65
CA SER A 8 48.33 50.89 6.49
C SER A 8 48.72 50.16 5.21
N LEU A 9 49.32 49.01 5.35
CA LEU A 9 49.59 48.11 4.26
C LEU A 9 48.29 47.28 3.95
N LEU A 10 47.56 47.67 2.92
CA LEU A 10 46.43 46.94 2.41
C LEU A 10 46.94 45.77 1.58
N CYS A 11 47.03 44.56 2.14
CA CYS A 11 47.19 43.33 1.37
C CYS A 11 45.88 42.96 0.67
N THR A 12 45.76 43.31 -0.59
CA THR A 12 44.69 42.78 -1.43
C THR A 12 44.98 41.33 -1.77
N LEU A 13 44.31 40.39 -1.07
CA LEU A 13 44.30 39.00 -1.40
C LEU A 13 43.42 38.83 -2.63
N SER A 14 44.01 38.74 -3.82
CA SER A 14 43.33 38.34 -5.04
C SER A 14 43.01 36.84 -4.95
N LEU A 15 41.77 36.52 -4.59
CA LEU A 15 41.24 35.19 -4.78
C LEU A 15 41.14 34.92 -6.27
N VAL A 16 42.15 34.26 -6.82
CA VAL A 16 42.06 33.63 -8.14
C VAL A 16 41.10 32.45 -7.99
N SER A 17 39.83 32.67 -8.27
CA SER A 17 38.87 31.59 -8.50
C SER A 17 39.27 30.93 -9.83
N THR A 18 40.08 29.87 -9.74
CA THR A 18 40.19 28.96 -10.86
C THR A 18 38.79 28.38 -11.13
N PRO A 19 38.21 28.59 -12.33
CA PRO A 19 37.00 27.86 -12.65
C PRO A 19 37.38 26.38 -12.58
N LEU A 20 36.72 25.62 -11.68
CA LEU A 20 36.70 24.19 -11.79
C LEU A 20 36.14 23.91 -13.19
N ALA A 21 37.03 23.58 -14.13
CA ALA A 21 36.61 23.05 -15.41
C ALA A 21 35.76 21.82 -15.07
N ALA A 22 34.45 21.94 -15.25
CA ALA A 22 33.58 20.81 -15.22
C ALA A 22 34.20 19.80 -16.18
N ALA A 23 34.68 18.67 -15.66
CA ALA A 23 35.22 17.61 -16.48
C ALA A 23 34.15 17.33 -17.52
N GLU A 24 34.47 17.58 -18.77
CA GLU A 24 33.59 17.32 -19.92
C GLU A 24 33.31 15.82 -19.86
N LEU A 25 32.13 15.46 -19.31
CA LEU A 25 31.68 14.10 -19.25
C LEU A 25 31.63 13.61 -20.71
N GLN A 26 32.62 12.81 -21.10
CA GLN A 26 32.59 12.20 -22.41
C GLN A 26 31.27 11.50 -22.59
N PRO A 27 30.49 11.81 -23.63
CA PRO A 27 29.20 11.18 -23.85
C PRO A 27 29.42 9.67 -23.94
N LYS A 28 28.94 8.95 -22.94
CA LYS A 28 28.92 7.48 -23.03
C LYS A 28 28.07 7.11 -24.24
N GLN A 29 28.62 6.30 -25.06
CA GLN A 29 27.95 5.75 -26.23
C GLN A 29 26.64 5.14 -25.80
N LEU A 30 25.53 5.62 -26.37
CA LEU A 30 24.20 5.04 -26.15
C LEU A 30 24.26 3.61 -26.73
N ALA A 31 24.43 2.63 -25.87
CA ALA A 31 24.17 1.26 -26.26
C ALA A 31 22.65 1.14 -26.44
N GLY A 32 22.21 0.55 -27.54
CA GLY A 32 20.81 0.10 -27.64
C GLY A 32 20.48 -0.78 -26.42
N PRO A 33 19.22 -0.84 -26.00
CA PRO A 33 18.86 -1.75 -24.93
C PRO A 33 19.34 -3.16 -25.34
N PRO A 34 19.94 -3.95 -24.43
CA PRO A 34 20.13 -5.36 -24.65
C PRO A 34 18.82 -5.97 -25.16
N GLU A 35 18.89 -6.91 -26.12
CA GLU A 35 17.68 -7.51 -26.73
C GLU A 35 16.64 -7.97 -25.69
N GLU A 36 17.12 -8.45 -24.56
CA GLU A 36 16.32 -8.81 -23.37
C GLU A 36 15.50 -7.64 -22.80
N PHE A 37 15.94 -6.40 -22.98
CA PHE A 37 15.22 -5.21 -22.51
C PHE A 37 14.38 -4.53 -23.61
N ALA A 38 14.59 -4.87 -24.87
CA ALA A 38 13.83 -4.30 -26.00
C ALA A 38 12.32 -4.59 -25.92
N GLN A 39 11.92 -5.60 -25.14
CA GLN A 39 10.52 -5.97 -24.90
C GLN A 39 10.01 -5.55 -23.51
N MET A 40 10.82 -4.90 -22.67
CA MET A 40 10.37 -4.45 -21.38
C MET A 40 9.34 -3.33 -21.52
N ARG A 41 8.09 -3.64 -21.21
CA ARG A 41 7.08 -2.66 -20.87
C ARG A 41 7.42 -2.03 -19.52
N ALA A 42 6.95 -0.80 -19.30
CA ALA A 42 6.83 -0.34 -17.93
C ALA A 42 6.00 -1.38 -17.17
N PRO A 43 6.52 -1.94 -16.06
CA PRO A 43 5.80 -2.99 -15.37
C PRO A 43 4.45 -2.43 -14.90
N ASP A 44 3.37 -3.11 -15.25
CA ASP A 44 2.05 -2.78 -14.76
C ASP A 44 2.02 -2.95 -13.23
N PRO A 45 1.67 -1.92 -12.46
CA PRO A 45 1.53 -2.04 -11.01
C PRO A 45 0.57 -3.16 -10.61
N ALA A 46 -0.46 -3.43 -11.41
CA ALA A 46 -1.45 -4.47 -11.16
C ALA A 46 -0.86 -5.91 -11.23
N GLU A 47 0.24 -6.12 -11.98
CA GLU A 47 0.92 -7.42 -12.01
C GLU A 47 1.50 -7.84 -10.65
N SER A 48 1.71 -6.88 -9.74
CA SER A 48 2.20 -7.12 -8.38
C SER A 48 1.08 -7.09 -7.33
N ALA A 49 -0.18 -7.24 -7.74
CA ALA A 49 -1.30 -7.20 -6.84
C ALA A 49 -1.25 -8.31 -5.79
N ILE A 50 -1.54 -7.96 -4.55
CA ILE A 50 -1.79 -8.92 -3.48
C ILE A 50 -3.21 -9.42 -3.62
N LEU A 51 -3.37 -10.74 -3.71
CA LEU A 51 -4.67 -11.40 -3.74
C LEU A 51 -5.02 -11.92 -2.35
N SER A 52 -6.16 -11.53 -1.82
CA SER A 52 -6.63 -11.97 -0.51
C SER A 52 -8.03 -12.57 -0.59
N LYS A 53 -8.18 -13.73 0.07
CA LYS A 53 -9.45 -14.45 0.27
C LYS A 53 -9.95 -14.37 1.72
N SER A 54 -9.22 -13.69 2.58
CA SER A 54 -9.46 -13.59 4.01
C SER A 54 -9.58 -12.14 4.46
N ALA A 55 -9.93 -11.95 5.72
CA ALA A 55 -9.94 -10.64 6.32
C ALA A 55 -9.19 -10.65 7.66
N LEU A 56 -8.24 -9.74 7.83
CA LEU A 56 -7.60 -9.43 9.09
C LEU A 56 -8.18 -8.11 9.62
N LEU A 57 -9.16 -8.22 10.52
CA LEU A 57 -9.89 -7.08 11.04
C LEU A 57 -9.23 -6.53 12.30
N PRO A 58 -8.84 -5.26 12.35
CA PRO A 58 -8.34 -4.66 13.56
C PRO A 58 -9.44 -4.54 14.59
N VAL A 59 -9.11 -4.85 15.84
CA VAL A 59 -10.00 -4.79 16.98
C VAL A 59 -9.39 -3.93 18.07
N GLU A 60 -10.20 -3.04 18.64
CA GLU A 60 -9.83 -2.27 19.82
C GLU A 60 -10.92 -2.44 20.86
N LEU A 61 -10.62 -3.19 21.94
CA LEU A 61 -11.50 -3.30 23.08
C LEU A 61 -11.45 -2.00 23.85
N THR A 62 -12.61 -1.44 24.12
CA THR A 62 -12.77 -0.23 24.94
C THR A 62 -13.23 -0.58 26.34
N PRO A 63 -12.75 0.12 27.38
CA PRO A 63 -13.21 -0.09 28.75
C PRO A 63 -14.73 0.05 28.88
N ALA A 64 -15.35 -0.93 29.53
CA ALA A 64 -16.80 -0.97 29.77
C ALA A 64 -17.06 -1.50 31.21
N GLY A 65 -17.06 -0.60 32.19
CA GLY A 65 -17.21 -0.95 33.62
C GLY A 65 -16.01 -1.76 34.14
N LYS A 66 -16.24 -3.01 34.53
CA LYS A 66 -15.22 -3.91 35.09
C LYS A 66 -14.49 -4.76 34.04
N SER A 67 -14.73 -4.53 32.74
CA SER A 67 -14.19 -5.27 31.62
C SER A 67 -13.87 -4.32 30.48
N ALA A 68 -13.25 -4.85 29.41
CA ALA A 68 -13.17 -4.16 28.12
C ALA A 68 -13.92 -4.98 27.08
N ARG A 69 -14.56 -4.31 26.13
CA ARG A 69 -15.43 -4.96 25.15
C ARG A 69 -15.30 -4.33 23.77
N TRP A 70 -15.50 -5.17 22.76
CA TRP A 70 -15.67 -4.78 21.36
C TRP A 70 -16.81 -5.58 20.73
N GLN A 71 -17.50 -4.97 19.78
CA GLN A 71 -18.55 -5.61 18.99
C GLN A 71 -18.37 -5.31 17.51
N GLY A 72 -18.60 -6.31 16.69
CA GLY A 72 -18.53 -6.21 15.24
C GLY A 72 -19.33 -7.29 14.55
N THR A 73 -19.21 -7.35 13.24
CA THR A 73 -19.89 -8.33 12.40
C THR A 73 -18.91 -9.16 11.59
N LEU A 74 -19.18 -10.46 11.51
CA LEU A 74 -18.48 -11.41 10.67
C LEU A 74 -19.45 -11.93 9.58
N PRO A 75 -19.22 -11.64 8.31
CA PRO A 75 -20.05 -12.18 7.24
C PRO A 75 -19.73 -13.65 7.02
N VAL A 76 -20.76 -14.47 6.84
CA VAL A 76 -20.68 -15.88 6.46
C VAL A 76 -21.24 -16.05 5.06
N GLU A 77 -20.42 -16.54 4.16
CA GLU A 77 -20.69 -16.63 2.73
C GLU A 77 -21.05 -18.05 2.27
N ASN A 78 -20.47 -19.07 2.91
CA ASN A 78 -20.48 -20.45 2.41
C ASN A 78 -20.90 -21.51 3.46
N GLY A 79 -21.68 -21.10 4.44
CA GLY A 79 -22.21 -22.03 5.45
C GLY A 79 -21.22 -22.39 6.58
N HIS A 80 -20.05 -21.76 6.63
CA HIS A 80 -19.04 -21.97 7.66
C HIS A 80 -18.61 -20.63 8.28
N LEU A 81 -18.57 -20.56 9.60
CA LEU A 81 -17.96 -19.44 10.30
C LEU A 81 -16.65 -19.92 10.92
N ARG A 82 -15.53 -19.46 10.41
CA ARG A 82 -14.20 -19.77 10.90
C ARG A 82 -13.40 -18.48 11.07
N PHE A 83 -12.95 -18.26 12.29
CA PHE A 83 -12.14 -17.08 12.60
C PHE A 83 -11.13 -17.38 13.71
N MET A 84 -10.09 -16.56 13.79
CA MET A 84 -9.09 -16.61 14.86
C MET A 84 -9.02 -15.24 15.52
N VAL A 85 -9.03 -15.24 16.84
CA VAL A 85 -8.78 -14.04 17.64
C VAL A 85 -7.31 -14.01 18.02
N LEU A 86 -6.63 -12.96 17.58
CA LEU A 86 -5.24 -12.65 17.89
C LEU A 86 -5.26 -11.53 18.94
N ALA A 87 -5.44 -11.92 20.18
CA ALA A 87 -5.32 -11.05 21.33
C ALA A 87 -3.84 -10.91 21.69
N GLY A 88 -3.44 -9.76 22.23
CA GLY A 88 -2.10 -9.63 22.83
C GLY A 88 -1.91 -10.58 24.02
N ASP A 89 -1.25 -10.11 25.05
CA ASP A 89 -0.90 -10.93 26.23
C ASP A 89 -2.11 -11.34 27.10
N GLN A 90 -3.26 -10.71 26.92
CA GLN A 90 -4.47 -10.97 27.70
C GLN A 90 -5.47 -11.81 26.91
N PRO A 91 -6.03 -12.88 27.51
CA PRO A 91 -7.05 -13.68 26.83
C PRO A 91 -8.35 -12.89 26.63
N TRP A 92 -8.94 -13.04 25.46
CA TRP A 92 -10.27 -12.49 25.16
C TRP A 92 -11.28 -13.63 25.00
N GLU A 93 -12.44 -13.43 25.58
CA GLU A 93 -13.60 -14.29 25.40
C GLU A 93 -14.37 -13.86 24.14
N ALA A 94 -14.78 -14.83 23.32
CA ALA A 94 -15.55 -14.59 22.11
C ALA A 94 -16.94 -15.18 22.22
N ALA A 95 -17.96 -14.40 21.85
CA ALA A 95 -19.33 -14.85 21.71
C ALA A 95 -19.88 -14.42 20.35
N VAL A 96 -20.60 -15.32 19.69
CA VAL A 96 -21.22 -15.05 18.37
C VAL A 96 -22.74 -15.21 18.46
N THR A 97 -23.44 -14.41 17.66
CA THR A 97 -24.90 -14.48 17.51
C THR A 97 -25.23 -14.56 16.03
N ALA A 98 -26.02 -15.56 15.66
CA ALA A 98 -26.48 -15.76 14.28
C ALA A 98 -27.38 -14.61 13.80
N PRO A 99 -27.42 -14.32 12.48
CA PRO A 99 -28.35 -13.38 11.91
C PRO A 99 -29.80 -13.83 12.17
N ARG A 100 -30.68 -12.87 12.42
CA ARG A 100 -32.10 -13.15 12.59
C ARG A 100 -32.73 -13.49 11.25
N VAL A 101 -33.42 -14.62 11.17
CA VAL A 101 -34.27 -14.95 10.03
C VAL A 101 -35.60 -14.19 10.18
N ALA A 102 -35.95 -13.45 9.15
CA ALA A 102 -37.25 -12.78 9.13
C ALA A 102 -38.39 -13.82 9.25
N GLY A 103 -39.28 -13.65 10.27
CA GLY A 103 -40.41 -14.56 10.52
C GLY A 103 -40.12 -15.73 11.49
N ALA A 104 -38.89 -15.93 11.96
CA ALA A 104 -38.59 -16.95 12.96
C ALA A 104 -39.13 -16.53 14.35
N ARG A 105 -40.04 -17.32 14.91
CA ARG A 105 -40.64 -17.08 16.26
C ARG A 105 -39.76 -17.58 17.42
N ALA A 106 -38.75 -18.41 17.16
CA ALA A 106 -37.89 -18.95 18.20
C ALA A 106 -36.58 -18.14 18.31
N ALA A 107 -36.15 -17.88 19.56
CA ALA A 107 -34.79 -17.44 19.79
C ALA A 107 -33.84 -18.49 19.23
N ALA A 108 -32.95 -18.09 18.32
CA ALA A 108 -31.95 -19.01 17.79
C ALA A 108 -31.15 -19.57 18.98
N VAL A 109 -31.04 -20.89 19.04
CA VAL A 109 -30.16 -21.57 20.01
C VAL A 109 -28.76 -21.00 19.80
N ALA A 110 -28.13 -20.60 20.90
CA ALA A 110 -26.75 -20.09 20.81
C ALA A 110 -25.88 -21.16 20.13
N PRO A 111 -25.21 -20.83 19.04
CA PRO A 111 -24.42 -21.83 18.32
C PRO A 111 -23.29 -22.31 19.22
N GLN A 112 -23.00 -23.60 19.14
CA GLN A 112 -21.88 -24.18 19.87
C GLN A 112 -20.58 -23.73 19.19
N LEU A 113 -19.89 -22.80 19.82
CA LEU A 113 -18.61 -22.26 19.33
C LEU A 113 -17.49 -23.22 19.75
N GLN A 114 -16.89 -23.90 18.79
CA GLN A 114 -15.73 -24.72 19.03
C GLN A 114 -14.48 -23.83 19.13
N ALA A 115 -13.77 -23.90 20.26
CA ALA A 115 -12.60 -23.08 20.52
C ALA A 115 -11.34 -23.94 20.62
N GLN A 116 -10.28 -23.57 19.92
CA GLN A 116 -8.99 -24.24 19.95
C GLN A 116 -7.85 -23.23 19.96
N ARG A 117 -6.90 -23.42 20.89
CA ARG A 117 -5.65 -22.64 20.85
C ARG A 117 -4.82 -23.09 19.66
N THR A 118 -4.32 -22.15 18.89
CA THR A 118 -3.50 -22.43 17.71
C THR A 118 -2.39 -21.40 17.55
N LEU A 119 -1.39 -21.72 16.73
CA LEU A 119 -0.28 -20.84 16.39
C LEU A 119 -0.43 -20.44 14.93
N LEU A 120 -0.39 -19.14 14.66
CA LEU A 120 -0.32 -18.59 13.31
C LEU A 120 1.16 -18.31 13.00
N GLY A 121 1.71 -19.00 12.01
CA GLY A 121 3.13 -18.92 11.65
C GLY A 121 3.93 -20.13 12.11
N SER A 122 5.26 -19.95 12.22
CA SER A 122 6.18 -20.99 12.68
C SER A 122 6.23 -21.09 14.21
N ALA A 123 6.79 -22.19 14.72
CA ALA A 123 7.00 -22.36 16.15
C ALA A 123 7.93 -21.28 16.76
N GLU A 124 8.83 -20.71 15.96
CA GLU A 124 9.84 -19.75 16.41
C GLU A 124 9.35 -18.30 16.33
N SER A 125 8.46 -18.00 15.35
CA SER A 125 8.02 -16.62 15.06
C SER A 125 6.50 -16.47 14.96
N GLY A 126 5.74 -17.50 15.36
CA GLY A 126 4.31 -17.49 15.25
C GLY A 126 3.61 -16.70 16.34
N THR A 127 2.43 -16.19 16.02
CA THR A 127 1.53 -15.52 16.96
C THR A 127 0.49 -16.50 17.47
N SER A 128 0.40 -16.64 18.79
CA SER A 128 -0.61 -17.48 19.44
C SER A 128 -2.00 -16.83 19.34
N GLY A 129 -3.02 -17.62 19.05
CA GLY A 129 -4.40 -17.15 18.99
C GLY A 129 -5.40 -18.23 19.36
N MET A 130 -6.67 -17.83 19.48
CA MET A 130 -7.80 -18.73 19.67
C MET A 130 -8.58 -18.85 18.37
N ARG A 131 -8.60 -20.03 17.79
CA ARG A 131 -9.40 -20.35 16.61
C ARG A 131 -10.79 -20.77 17.06
N TYR A 132 -11.77 -20.25 16.37
CA TYR A 132 -13.19 -20.54 16.60
C TYR A 132 -13.82 -21.05 15.29
N ALA A 133 -14.74 -22.00 15.45
CA ALA A 133 -15.51 -22.52 14.32
C ALA A 133 -16.96 -22.78 14.71
N VAL A 134 -17.87 -22.51 13.79
CA VAL A 134 -19.26 -22.95 13.78
C VAL A 134 -19.49 -23.68 12.46
N GLU A 135 -19.66 -24.97 12.53
CA GLU A 135 -20.02 -25.78 11.37
C GLU A 135 -21.52 -25.58 11.05
N SER A 136 -21.87 -25.63 9.77
CA SER A 136 -23.25 -25.40 9.30
C SER A 136 -23.81 -24.05 9.75
N ALA A 137 -22.97 -23.00 9.67
CA ALA A 137 -23.37 -21.65 9.99
C ALA A 137 -24.31 -21.09 8.91
N GLN A 138 -25.39 -20.43 9.33
CA GLN A 138 -26.27 -19.72 8.42
C GLN A 138 -25.49 -18.59 7.71
N ASN A 139 -25.68 -18.43 6.41
CA ASN A 139 -25.12 -17.29 5.67
C ASN A 139 -25.70 -15.96 6.17
N GLY A 140 -24.90 -14.90 6.06
CA GLY A 140 -25.29 -13.56 6.50
C GLY A 140 -24.33 -12.97 7.54
N ASN A 141 -24.71 -11.86 8.11
CA ASN A 141 -23.89 -11.13 9.10
C ASN A 141 -24.09 -11.65 10.52
N TRP A 142 -23.08 -12.31 11.06
CA TRP A 142 -23.05 -12.76 12.45
C TRP A 142 -22.52 -11.65 13.35
N ALA A 143 -23.14 -11.41 14.50
CA ALA A 143 -22.57 -10.52 15.49
C ALA A 143 -21.46 -11.23 16.26
N LEU A 144 -20.30 -10.59 16.41
CA LEU A 144 -19.20 -11.02 17.27
C LEU A 144 -19.04 -10.04 18.41
N THR A 145 -19.00 -10.58 19.63
CA THR A 145 -18.60 -9.83 20.83
C THR A 145 -17.28 -10.39 21.34
N LEU A 146 -16.30 -9.52 21.57
CA LEU A 146 -15.04 -9.85 22.23
C LEU A 146 -15.00 -9.12 23.56
N GLN A 147 -14.57 -9.81 24.62
CA GLN A 147 -14.50 -9.26 25.97
C GLN A 147 -13.20 -9.69 26.65
N SER A 148 -12.62 -8.79 27.42
CA SER A 148 -11.49 -9.05 28.33
C SER A 148 -11.90 -8.70 29.77
N ALA A 149 -11.43 -9.49 30.72
CA ALA A 149 -11.66 -9.21 32.13
C ALA A 149 -10.90 -7.95 32.62
N ALA A 150 -9.84 -7.55 31.91
CA ALA A 150 -9.09 -6.33 32.23
C ALA A 150 -9.82 -5.09 31.67
N PRO A 151 -10.16 -4.09 32.50
CA PRO A 151 -10.92 -2.90 32.09
C PRO A 151 -10.00 -1.82 31.48
N VAL A 152 -9.11 -2.23 30.57
CA VAL A 152 -8.17 -1.34 29.88
C VAL A 152 -8.33 -1.49 28.37
N ALA A 153 -8.01 -0.45 27.62
CA ALA A 153 -7.99 -0.52 26.16
C ALA A 153 -6.97 -1.54 25.70
N GLN A 154 -7.38 -2.42 24.79
CA GLN A 154 -6.53 -3.48 24.25
C GLN A 154 -6.71 -3.57 22.76
N ARG A 155 -5.62 -3.82 22.03
CA ARG A 155 -5.63 -3.96 20.58
C ARG A 155 -5.28 -5.38 20.17
N GLY A 156 -5.88 -5.85 19.11
CA GLY A 156 -5.62 -7.13 18.49
C GLY A 156 -6.31 -7.24 17.15
N TYR A 157 -6.47 -8.48 16.67
CA TYR A 157 -7.05 -8.72 15.37
C TYR A 157 -8.00 -9.92 15.40
N VAL A 158 -8.94 -9.90 14.47
CA VAL A 158 -9.73 -11.06 14.09
C VAL A 158 -9.36 -11.44 12.68
N LEU A 159 -8.71 -12.59 12.51
CA LEU A 159 -8.47 -13.18 11.20
C LEU A 159 -9.66 -14.05 10.85
N MET A 160 -10.30 -13.79 9.72
CA MET A 160 -11.48 -14.47 9.26
C MET A 160 -11.21 -15.13 7.91
N GLU A 161 -11.64 -16.37 7.75
CA GLU A 161 -11.64 -17.08 6.47
C GLU A 161 -12.84 -16.61 5.63
N GLY A 162 -12.63 -16.31 4.35
CA GLY A 162 -13.69 -16.00 3.39
C GLY A 162 -13.84 -17.05 2.30
N ASP A 163 -14.84 -16.90 1.45
CA ASP A 163 -15.04 -17.75 0.29
C ASP A 163 -13.97 -17.48 -0.78
N ALA A 164 -13.39 -18.55 -1.30
CA ALA A 164 -12.35 -18.48 -2.33
C ALA A 164 -12.80 -17.88 -3.67
N ARG A 165 -14.11 -17.83 -3.92
CA ARG A 165 -14.70 -17.28 -5.15
C ARG A 165 -14.65 -15.77 -5.21
N THR A 166 -14.60 -15.10 -4.05
CA THR A 166 -14.50 -13.66 -3.93
C THR A 166 -13.11 -13.28 -3.42
N GLN A 167 -12.29 -12.70 -4.27
CA GLN A 167 -10.92 -12.30 -3.94
C GLN A 167 -10.77 -10.79 -4.03
N LEU A 168 -10.08 -10.22 -3.07
CA LEU A 168 -9.62 -8.84 -3.14
C LEU A 168 -8.24 -8.83 -3.81
N ALA A 169 -8.11 -8.07 -4.88
CA ALA A 169 -6.82 -7.67 -5.43
C ALA A 169 -6.51 -6.25 -5.01
N SER A 170 -5.30 -5.99 -4.55
CA SER A 170 -4.88 -4.62 -4.24
C SER A 170 -3.40 -4.42 -4.51
N TYR A 171 -3.02 -3.20 -4.90
CA TYR A 171 -1.66 -2.86 -5.27
C TYR A 171 -1.39 -1.36 -5.08
N PRO A 172 -0.13 -0.98 -4.75
CA PRO A 172 0.27 0.41 -4.79
C PRO A 172 0.42 0.85 -6.25
N ARG A 173 -0.19 1.97 -6.61
CA ARG A 173 -0.16 2.50 -7.99
C ARG A 173 1.26 2.88 -8.42
N HIS A 174 2.07 3.33 -7.49
CA HIS A 174 3.45 3.73 -7.75
C HIS A 174 4.44 2.87 -6.97
N ARG A 175 5.49 2.42 -7.65
CA ARG A 175 6.54 1.59 -7.04
C ARG A 175 7.50 2.38 -6.13
N ARG A 176 7.58 3.68 -6.29
CA ARG A 176 8.43 4.54 -5.48
C ARG A 176 7.60 5.21 -4.40
N GLN A 177 7.98 4.96 -3.16
CA GLN A 177 7.34 5.56 -2.00
C GLN A 177 8.31 6.56 -1.38
N GLN A 178 7.93 7.83 -1.42
CA GLN A 178 8.78 8.92 -0.95
C GLN A 178 8.02 9.81 0.03
N VAL A 179 8.76 10.34 1.02
CA VAL A 179 8.22 11.36 1.93
C VAL A 179 7.68 12.55 1.15
N GLY A 180 6.49 12.98 1.48
CA GLY A 180 5.83 14.14 0.87
C GLY A 180 5.24 13.90 -0.51
N GLN A 181 5.33 12.70 -1.07
CA GLN A 181 4.61 12.32 -2.28
C GLN A 181 3.33 11.58 -1.95
N SER A 182 2.29 11.82 -2.75
CA SER A 182 1.04 11.06 -2.63
C SER A 182 1.26 9.60 -3.00
N LEU A 183 0.82 8.71 -2.13
CA LEU A 183 0.80 7.28 -2.35
C LEU A 183 -0.65 6.83 -2.51
N THR A 184 -0.95 6.22 -3.64
CA THR A 184 -2.25 5.65 -3.93
C THR A 184 -2.20 4.14 -3.88
N LEU A 185 -3.17 3.53 -3.22
CA LEU A 185 -3.46 2.11 -3.30
C LEU A 185 -4.76 1.90 -4.05
N ASN A 186 -4.74 0.98 -5.00
CA ASN A 186 -5.91 0.56 -5.73
C ASN A 186 -6.37 -0.81 -5.21
N ALA A 187 -7.68 -1.01 -5.23
CA ALA A 187 -8.34 -2.22 -4.78
C ALA A 187 -9.52 -2.57 -5.67
N LEU A 188 -9.65 -3.83 -6.03
CA LEU A 188 -10.77 -4.33 -6.82
C LEU A 188 -11.11 -5.76 -6.42
N LEU A 189 -12.32 -6.21 -6.74
CA LEU A 189 -12.64 -7.61 -6.66
C LEU A 189 -12.16 -8.32 -7.92
N SER A 190 -11.37 -9.37 -7.69
CA SER A 190 -10.86 -10.23 -8.75
C SER A 190 -11.76 -11.44 -8.90
N GLY A 191 -12.14 -11.76 -10.13
CA GLY A 191 -12.78 -13.03 -10.49
C GLY A 191 -11.73 -14.05 -10.95
N ASN A 192 -12.11 -15.33 -10.94
CA ASN A 192 -11.37 -16.35 -11.65
C ASN A 192 -12.10 -16.60 -13.00
N ASP A 193 -11.34 -16.73 -14.07
CA ASP A 193 -11.92 -17.23 -15.33
C ASP A 193 -12.25 -18.73 -15.23
N ALA A 194 -12.89 -19.26 -16.26
CA ALA A 194 -13.26 -20.68 -16.34
C ALA A 194 -12.04 -21.63 -16.29
N ALA A 195 -10.84 -21.14 -16.54
CA ALA A 195 -9.57 -21.86 -16.48
C ALA A 195 -8.85 -21.70 -15.14
N GLY A 196 -9.42 -20.91 -14.19
CA GLY A 196 -8.83 -20.65 -12.88
C GLY A 196 -7.74 -19.58 -12.89
N ALA A 197 -7.48 -18.90 -14.02
CA ALA A 197 -6.59 -17.75 -14.07
C ALA A 197 -7.28 -16.55 -13.40
N SER A 198 -6.57 -15.91 -12.48
CA SER A 198 -7.06 -14.70 -11.85
C SER A 198 -7.12 -13.57 -12.87
N LEU A 199 -8.33 -13.19 -13.25
CA LEU A 199 -8.56 -11.98 -14.04
C LEU A 199 -8.65 -10.82 -13.08
N LEU A 200 -7.74 -9.88 -13.18
CA LEU A 200 -7.85 -8.55 -12.55
C LEU A 200 -8.93 -7.72 -13.28
N ALA A 201 -10.04 -8.36 -13.62
CA ALA A 201 -11.21 -7.70 -14.16
C ALA A 201 -12.07 -7.24 -12.99
N ALA A 202 -12.12 -5.95 -12.78
CA ALA A 202 -12.96 -5.34 -11.77
C ALA A 202 -14.43 -5.72 -12.00
N GLN A 203 -15.09 -6.08 -10.90
CA GLN A 203 -16.54 -6.34 -10.90
C GLN A 203 -17.22 -5.13 -10.26
N ALA A 204 -17.78 -4.28 -11.10
CA ALA A 204 -18.49 -3.09 -10.63
C ALA A 204 -19.70 -3.46 -9.76
N GLY A 205 -19.98 -2.67 -8.74
CA GLY A 205 -21.22 -2.73 -7.95
C GLY A 205 -21.27 -3.76 -6.83
N GLN A 206 -20.20 -4.53 -6.57
CA GLN A 206 -20.17 -5.50 -5.47
C GLN A 206 -19.57 -4.95 -4.18
N ILE A 207 -18.69 -3.95 -4.25
CA ILE A 207 -18.12 -3.31 -3.08
C ILE A 207 -19.09 -2.22 -2.58
N GLU A 208 -19.57 -2.36 -1.35
CA GLU A 208 -20.42 -1.35 -0.70
C GLU A 208 -19.59 -0.30 0.04
N THR A 209 -18.46 -0.72 0.62
CA THR A 209 -17.53 0.19 1.31
C THR A 209 -16.10 -0.26 1.11
N ALA A 210 -15.22 0.70 0.87
CA ALA A 210 -13.79 0.49 0.83
C ALA A 210 -13.08 1.54 1.70
N SER A 211 -12.07 1.12 2.45
CA SER A 211 -11.27 2.01 3.29
C SER A 211 -9.81 1.60 3.33
N LEU A 212 -8.96 2.60 3.48
CA LEU A 212 -7.52 2.47 3.62
C LEU A 212 -7.12 2.87 5.04
N ARG A 213 -6.68 1.89 5.83
CA ARG A 213 -6.14 2.11 7.16
C ARG A 213 -4.63 2.19 7.08
N VAL A 214 -4.06 3.33 7.43
CA VAL A 214 -2.63 3.61 7.33
C VAL A 214 -2.04 3.71 8.73
N ILE A 215 -0.92 3.03 8.93
CA ILE A 215 -0.13 3.05 10.16
C ILE A 215 1.23 3.65 9.82
N ASP A 216 1.59 4.74 10.47
CA ASP A 216 2.88 5.39 10.29
C ASP A 216 4.00 4.66 11.06
N PRO A 217 5.28 4.98 10.82
CA PRO A 217 6.41 4.34 11.52
C PRO A 217 6.43 4.53 13.04
N GLN A 218 5.67 5.49 13.57
CA GLN A 218 5.53 5.77 14.99
C GLN A 218 4.31 5.05 15.61
N GLY A 219 3.54 4.30 14.79
CA GLY A 219 2.34 3.58 15.24
C GLY A 219 1.07 4.43 15.23
N GLY A 220 1.11 5.68 14.71
CA GLY A 220 -0.08 6.50 14.49
C GLY A 220 -0.98 5.89 13.44
N ILE A 221 -2.29 5.86 13.68
CA ILE A 221 -3.27 5.20 12.82
C ILE A 221 -4.23 6.23 12.24
N ARG A 222 -4.45 6.15 10.93
CA ARG A 222 -5.47 6.92 10.22
C ARG A 222 -6.29 5.99 9.32
N THR A 223 -7.58 6.25 9.20
CA THR A 223 -8.44 5.55 8.24
C THR A 223 -9.00 6.57 7.26
N LEU A 224 -8.85 6.27 5.98
CA LEU A 224 -9.24 7.11 4.86
C LEU A 224 -10.26 6.34 4.01
N PRO A 225 -11.23 7.02 3.40
CA PRO A 225 -12.11 6.37 2.42
C PRO A 225 -11.32 6.00 1.16
N MET A 226 -11.78 4.95 0.49
CA MET A 226 -11.43 4.63 -0.89
C MET A 226 -12.69 4.77 -1.72
N ALA A 227 -12.56 5.33 -2.92
CA ALA A 227 -13.68 5.58 -3.83
C ALA A 227 -13.36 5.07 -5.25
N ASP A 228 -14.42 4.76 -5.98
CA ASP A 228 -14.41 4.44 -7.41
C ASP A 228 -15.05 5.64 -8.14
N ASP A 229 -14.30 6.74 -8.20
CA ASP A 229 -14.78 8.03 -8.66
C ASP A 229 -13.98 8.61 -9.85
N GLY A 230 -13.06 7.85 -10.41
CA GLY A 230 -12.16 8.28 -11.49
C GLY A 230 -11.09 9.27 -11.03
N GLN A 231 -10.91 9.42 -9.71
CA GLN A 231 -9.85 10.18 -9.08
C GLN A 231 -8.88 9.21 -8.39
N HIS A 232 -7.86 9.68 -7.74
CA HIS A 232 -6.94 8.78 -7.00
C HIS A 232 -6.26 7.69 -7.86
N ASP A 233 -6.05 7.97 -9.16
CA ASP A 233 -5.46 7.00 -10.11
C ASP A 233 -6.18 5.64 -10.16
N ASP A 234 -7.49 5.61 -9.92
CA ASP A 234 -8.34 4.41 -9.92
C ASP A 234 -8.89 4.03 -11.29
N GLY A 235 -8.75 4.88 -12.29
CA GLY A 235 -9.25 4.66 -13.64
C GLY A 235 -10.46 5.51 -13.99
N ALA A 236 -11.55 4.89 -14.37
CA ALA A 236 -12.81 5.56 -14.67
C ALA A 236 -13.82 5.38 -13.54
N ALA A 237 -14.59 6.40 -13.25
CA ALA A 237 -15.65 6.30 -12.24
C ALA A 237 -16.62 5.13 -12.55
N GLY A 238 -16.85 4.26 -11.59
CA GLY A 238 -17.76 3.13 -11.71
C GLY A 238 -17.17 1.92 -12.44
N ASP A 239 -15.85 1.84 -12.60
CA ASP A 239 -15.17 0.70 -13.24
C ASP A 239 -14.84 -0.44 -12.26
N GLY A 240 -15.16 -0.27 -11.00
CA GLY A 240 -14.95 -1.26 -9.94
C GLY A 240 -13.56 -1.25 -9.31
N VAL A 241 -12.70 -0.29 -9.70
CA VAL A 241 -11.41 -0.04 -9.06
C VAL A 241 -11.56 1.09 -8.05
N TYR A 242 -11.24 0.82 -6.81
CA TYR A 242 -11.32 1.78 -5.71
C TYR A 242 -9.94 2.33 -5.41
N GLY A 243 -9.78 3.64 -5.45
CA GLY A 243 -8.55 4.34 -5.11
C GLY A 243 -8.59 4.97 -3.73
N GLY A 244 -7.48 4.89 -3.01
CA GLY A 244 -7.29 5.58 -1.72
C GLY A 244 -5.89 6.16 -1.63
N THR A 245 -5.80 7.45 -1.30
CA THR A 245 -4.55 8.19 -1.32
C THR A 245 -4.19 8.74 0.05
N PHE A 246 -2.91 8.65 0.41
CA PHE A 246 -2.34 9.32 1.58
C PHE A 246 -0.96 9.91 1.26
N GLN A 247 -0.50 10.81 2.10
CA GLN A 247 0.82 11.41 1.98
C GLN A 247 1.67 11.05 3.20
N PRO A 248 2.76 10.27 3.02
CA PRO A 248 3.68 9.98 4.10
C PRO A 248 4.44 11.24 4.51
N THR A 249 4.57 11.45 5.82
CA THR A 249 5.22 12.63 6.40
C THR A 249 6.61 12.34 6.96
N ALA A 250 6.98 11.07 7.06
CA ALA A 250 8.26 10.61 7.60
C ALA A 250 8.78 9.39 6.81
N GLU A 251 10.08 9.22 6.81
CA GLU A 251 10.72 8.00 6.35
C GLU A 251 10.47 6.83 7.31
N GLY A 252 10.58 5.62 6.78
CA GLY A 252 10.40 4.39 7.55
C GLY A 252 9.38 3.45 6.94
N THR A 253 9.02 2.42 7.69
CA THR A 253 8.05 1.43 7.27
C THR A 253 6.63 1.89 7.60
N TRP A 254 5.84 2.12 6.57
CA TRP A 254 4.41 2.37 6.67
C TRP A 254 3.65 1.08 6.38
N ILE A 255 2.54 0.87 7.06
CA ILE A 255 1.61 -0.23 6.77
C ILE A 255 0.32 0.38 6.24
N ALA A 256 -0.12 -0.10 5.09
CA ALA A 256 -1.38 0.30 4.48
C ALA A 256 -2.27 -0.93 4.34
N GLN A 257 -3.37 -0.96 5.08
CA GLN A 257 -4.35 -2.03 5.06
C GLN A 257 -5.59 -1.57 4.30
N VAL A 258 -5.89 -2.27 3.21
CA VAL A 258 -7.16 -2.11 2.48
C VAL A 258 -8.20 -2.99 3.14
N ILE A 259 -9.38 -2.43 3.41
CA ILE A 259 -10.52 -3.14 3.97
C ILE A 259 -11.72 -2.89 3.07
N VAL A 260 -12.26 -3.94 2.46
CA VAL A 260 -13.46 -3.85 1.62
C VAL A 260 -14.58 -4.71 2.20
N ARG A 261 -15.81 -4.19 2.10
CA ARG A 261 -17.04 -4.89 2.46
C ARG A 261 -18.03 -4.74 1.31
N GLY A 262 -18.85 -5.76 1.11
CA GLY A 262 -19.83 -5.73 0.05
C GLY A 262 -20.67 -6.99 0.02
N ARG A 263 -21.21 -7.26 -1.17
CA ARG A 263 -21.96 -8.50 -1.46
C ARG A 263 -21.33 -9.23 -2.62
N ASP A 264 -21.25 -10.55 -2.48
CA ASP A 264 -20.82 -11.42 -3.55
C ASP A 264 -21.89 -11.51 -4.67
N GLN A 265 -21.59 -12.25 -5.73
CA GLN A 265 -22.52 -12.45 -6.86
C GLN A 265 -23.84 -13.13 -6.47
N THR A 266 -23.88 -13.80 -5.31
CA THR A 266 -25.07 -14.45 -4.75
C THR A 266 -25.81 -13.56 -3.76
N GLY A 267 -25.35 -12.33 -3.55
CA GLY A 267 -25.91 -11.35 -2.60
C GLY A 267 -25.49 -11.60 -1.15
N GLN A 268 -24.57 -12.54 -0.88
CA GLN A 268 -24.08 -12.77 0.48
C GLN A 268 -23.07 -11.70 0.89
N PRO A 269 -23.13 -11.21 2.13
CA PRO A 269 -22.18 -10.23 2.60
C PRO A 269 -20.78 -10.83 2.70
N PHE A 270 -19.77 -10.06 2.35
CA PHE A 270 -18.37 -10.43 2.52
C PHE A 270 -17.56 -9.30 3.16
N VAL A 271 -16.37 -9.65 3.65
CA VAL A 271 -15.28 -8.73 4.00
C VAL A 271 -13.96 -9.32 3.55
N ARG A 272 -13.08 -8.47 2.99
CA ARG A 272 -11.71 -8.84 2.59
C ARG A 272 -10.75 -7.76 3.03
N THR A 273 -9.55 -8.15 3.36
CA THR A 273 -8.47 -7.21 3.64
C THR A 273 -7.19 -7.63 2.94
N SER A 274 -6.35 -6.66 2.64
CA SER A 274 -4.98 -6.90 2.21
C SER A 274 -4.06 -5.89 2.89
N GLU A 275 -2.81 -6.27 3.13
CA GLU A 275 -1.84 -5.43 3.81
C GLU A 275 -0.61 -5.22 2.93
N HIS A 276 -0.18 -3.97 2.84
CA HIS A 276 1.00 -3.54 2.12
C HIS A 276 2.00 -2.95 3.09
N VAL A 277 3.20 -3.50 3.08
CA VAL A 277 4.35 -2.93 3.80
C VAL A 277 5.08 -2.00 2.84
N LEU A 278 5.07 -0.71 3.13
CA LEU A 278 5.56 0.35 2.25
C LEU A 278 6.82 0.98 2.84
N PRO A 279 8.01 0.67 2.30
CA PRO A 279 9.24 1.34 2.71
C PRO A 279 9.27 2.75 2.11
N VAL A 280 8.98 3.76 2.92
CA VAL A 280 9.01 5.16 2.53
C VAL A 280 10.39 5.75 2.81
N LEU A 281 11.00 6.31 1.78
CA LEU A 281 12.33 6.90 1.85
C LEU A 281 12.26 8.42 1.69
N ASP A 282 13.06 9.13 2.46
CA ASP A 282 13.37 10.53 2.14
C ASP A 282 14.51 10.54 1.13
N THR A 283 14.24 11.05 -0.05
CA THR A 283 15.25 11.10 -1.11
C THR A 283 16.11 12.33 -0.98
N SER A 284 17.41 12.11 -0.88
CA SER A 284 18.41 13.15 -0.96
C SER A 284 18.49 13.83 -2.34
N LEU A 285 17.83 13.26 -3.36
CA LEU A 285 17.72 13.80 -4.71
C LEU A 285 16.27 14.03 -5.09
N ARG A 286 15.98 15.24 -5.59
CA ARG A 286 14.68 15.60 -6.18
C ARG A 286 14.86 16.06 -7.62
N LEU A 287 14.00 15.54 -8.52
CA LEU A 287 13.76 16.19 -9.80
C LEU A 287 12.95 17.48 -9.56
N LEU A 288 13.48 18.60 -10.02
CA LEU A 288 12.82 19.90 -9.94
C LEU A 288 11.98 20.14 -11.21
N GLY A 289 10.78 19.56 -11.27
CA GLY A 289 9.85 19.77 -12.38
C GLY A 289 10.04 18.85 -13.59
N ASN A 290 9.14 19.01 -14.57
CA ASN A 290 9.07 18.17 -15.78
C ASN A 290 9.94 18.71 -16.95
N ALA A 291 10.77 19.71 -16.72
CA ALA A 291 11.50 20.35 -17.79
C ALA A 291 12.74 19.55 -18.18
N LEU A 292 12.53 18.53 -18.95
CA LEU A 292 13.59 17.88 -19.69
C LEU A 292 13.74 18.61 -21.03
N SER A 293 14.75 19.44 -21.20
CA SER A 293 15.07 19.98 -22.51
C SER A 293 15.99 19.00 -23.24
N ALA A 294 15.49 18.36 -24.27
CA ALA A 294 16.30 17.55 -25.16
C ALA A 294 16.71 18.41 -26.37
N ARG A 295 18.02 18.49 -26.65
CA ARG A 295 18.53 19.13 -27.86
C ARG A 295 19.36 18.11 -28.63
N ALA A 296 19.05 17.95 -29.91
CA ALA A 296 19.97 17.29 -30.84
C ALA A 296 21.09 18.28 -31.15
N ALA A 297 22.33 17.97 -30.68
CA ALA A 297 23.52 18.79 -30.89
C ALA A 297 24.14 18.40 -32.21
N ASP A 298 24.02 18.32 -33.26
CA ASP A 298 24.60 17.85 -34.53
C ASP A 298 23.78 16.79 -35.30
N GLY A 299 22.53 16.58 -34.95
CA GLY A 299 21.67 15.54 -35.54
C GLY A 299 22.03 14.10 -35.15
N THR A 300 23.10 13.90 -34.39
CA THR A 300 23.56 12.54 -33.98
C THR A 300 23.55 12.37 -32.45
N ARG A 301 23.41 13.46 -31.69
CA ARG A 301 23.46 13.44 -30.23
C ARG A 301 22.22 14.07 -29.63
N LEU A 302 21.68 13.40 -28.61
CA LEU A 302 20.60 13.90 -27.77
C LEU A 302 21.19 14.35 -26.42
N SER A 303 21.06 15.64 -26.08
CA SER A 303 21.43 16.15 -24.76
C SER A 303 20.18 16.26 -23.91
N ILE A 304 20.18 15.60 -22.75
CA ILE A 304 19.07 15.60 -21.80
C ILE A 304 19.55 16.28 -20.52
N ALA A 305 18.94 17.41 -20.17
CA ALA A 305 19.19 18.10 -18.92
C ALA A 305 18.17 17.67 -17.86
N LEU A 306 18.65 17.16 -16.74
CA LEU A 306 17.84 16.80 -15.59
C LEU A 306 17.99 17.88 -14.52
N PRO A 307 16.95 18.70 -14.25
CA PRO A 307 17.00 19.64 -13.15
C PRO A 307 16.88 18.86 -11.83
N ILE A 308 18.00 18.70 -11.13
CA ILE A 308 18.09 17.91 -9.90
C ILE A 308 18.49 18.83 -8.76
N ALA A 309 17.77 18.77 -7.63
CA ALA A 309 18.19 19.31 -6.36
C ALA A 309 18.68 18.18 -5.46
N ALA A 310 19.91 18.31 -4.97
CA ALA A 310 20.44 17.44 -3.92
C ALA A 310 20.13 18.05 -2.55
N ARG A 311 19.58 17.24 -1.65
CA ARG A 311 19.41 17.56 -0.24
C ARG A 311 20.35 16.65 0.55
N GLY A 312 21.38 17.17 1.14
CA GLY A 312 22.30 16.40 1.95
C GLY A 312 23.46 17.25 2.42
N LYS A 313 23.95 16.98 3.62
CA LYS A 313 25.10 17.65 4.21
C LYS A 313 26.45 16.98 3.87
N ALA A 314 26.40 15.77 3.30
CA ALA A 314 27.59 15.01 2.95
C ALA A 314 27.65 14.79 1.43
N PRO A 315 28.86 14.75 0.84
CA PRO A 315 29.06 14.35 -0.54
C PRO A 315 28.52 12.93 -0.74
N SER A 316 27.70 12.73 -1.77
CA SER A 316 27.14 11.44 -2.09
C SER A 316 27.30 11.17 -3.58
N HIS A 317 27.56 9.91 -3.94
CA HIS A 317 27.58 9.50 -5.32
C HIS A 317 26.20 9.03 -5.73
N TYR A 318 25.69 9.60 -6.80
CA TYR A 318 24.40 9.23 -7.35
C TYR A 318 24.58 8.57 -8.72
N ARG A 319 23.76 7.55 -8.99
CA ARG A 319 23.65 6.98 -10.32
C ARG A 319 22.28 7.32 -10.88
N VAL A 320 22.27 7.80 -12.11
CA VAL A 320 21.03 8.11 -12.82
C VAL A 320 20.85 7.10 -13.92
N PHE A 321 19.68 6.46 -13.93
CA PHE A 321 19.26 5.57 -15.00
C PHE A 321 18.01 6.12 -15.63
N GLY A 322 17.94 6.15 -16.94
CA GLY A 322 16.78 6.60 -17.69
C GLY A 322 16.54 5.72 -18.89
N GLN A 323 15.29 5.63 -19.31
CA GLN A 323 14.89 5.01 -20.56
C GLN A 323 14.37 6.10 -21.50
N VAL A 324 14.91 6.15 -22.72
CA VAL A 324 14.43 7.05 -23.78
C VAL A 324 13.38 6.31 -24.58
N TRP A 325 12.21 6.91 -24.68
CA TRP A 325 11.12 6.43 -25.49
C TRP A 325 10.98 7.28 -26.73
N GLY A 326 10.68 6.66 -27.86
CA GLY A 326 10.33 7.32 -29.12
C GLY A 326 8.98 6.84 -29.58
N THR A 327 8.40 7.54 -30.56
CA THR A 327 7.15 7.14 -31.19
C THR A 327 7.46 6.53 -32.54
N ASP A 328 6.99 5.33 -32.82
CA ASP A 328 7.18 4.67 -34.12
C ASP A 328 6.30 5.29 -35.23
N ALA A 329 6.50 4.82 -36.47
CA ALA A 329 5.72 5.31 -37.62
C ALA A 329 4.21 5.05 -37.52
N LYS A 330 3.76 4.21 -36.54
CA LYS A 330 2.35 3.91 -36.27
C LYS A 330 1.80 4.71 -35.11
N GLY A 331 2.59 5.63 -34.52
CA GLY A 331 2.21 6.43 -33.38
C GLY A 331 2.30 5.71 -32.02
N LYS A 332 2.96 4.55 -31.96
CA LYS A 332 3.12 3.79 -30.74
C LYS A 332 4.45 4.14 -30.05
N ASP A 333 4.42 4.32 -28.73
CA ASP A 333 5.61 4.52 -27.94
C ASP A 333 6.44 3.24 -27.84
N VAL A 334 7.73 3.37 -28.17
CA VAL A 334 8.70 2.28 -28.17
C VAL A 334 9.97 2.71 -27.40
N PRO A 335 10.58 1.82 -26.64
CA PRO A 335 11.86 2.12 -25.99
C PRO A 335 12.97 2.17 -27.04
N VAL A 336 13.78 3.22 -27.04
CA VAL A 336 14.84 3.47 -28.04
C VAL A 336 16.24 3.33 -27.46
N ALA A 337 16.44 3.74 -26.20
CA ALA A 337 17.76 3.68 -25.58
C ALA A 337 17.69 3.68 -24.05
N TRP A 338 18.77 3.18 -23.41
CA TRP A 338 19.03 3.32 -21.99
C TRP A 338 20.14 4.34 -21.76
N ILE A 339 19.97 5.16 -20.73
CA ILE A 339 20.97 6.12 -20.28
C ILE A 339 21.35 5.74 -18.86
N GLY A 340 22.64 5.64 -18.57
CA GLY A 340 23.12 5.36 -17.22
C GLY A 340 24.49 5.97 -16.97
N GLY A 341 24.65 6.58 -15.80
CA GLY A 341 25.91 7.20 -15.40
C GLY A 341 26.03 7.48 -13.91
#